data_47a4bb77fb21178cc4ce61a91739cc46
#
_entry.id   47a4bb77fb21178cc4ce61a91739cc46
#
_cell.length_a   1.000
_cell.length_b   1.000
_cell.length_c   1.000
_cell.angle_alpha   90.00
_cell.angle_beta   90.00
_cell.angle_gamma   90.00
#
_symmetry.space_group_name_H-M   'P 1'
#
loop_
_entity.id
_entity.type
_entity.pdbx_description
1 polymer ?
#
loop_
_entity_poly.entity_id
_entity_poly.type
_entity_poly.pdbx_seq_one_letter_code
_entity_poly.pdbx_strand_id
1 'polypeptide(L)'
;MITTKDWLPFFPMSNPRPRQEEAINFILNAFEEGKRFVLAELPTGVGKSAIGVTVARYLNAKLPVDQTGLFTPGAWFVTTQKILQDQYLRDFENLGMRSVKSSSNYGCTYPQQKGHTCEQSQQLLKTADEDSPFYKKCFFNCIYRQAKRDFIEGQMSVTNFPYMLTDANYSKKMTGRALLVIDEAHNIENEVGRFVEVSIAERFAQSVTKLSIPDLRSEQQAHDWIEQIYCPKVIEHCDHMEKTINKLLKDKGNLKDFPVVSRQFELLKGHRTKLEQFLDNYSQDNWAYEMIEGDE
;
A
#
# COMPACT_ATOMS: atom_id res chain seq x y z
N MET A 1 -28.06 -8.68 -22.35
CA MET A 1 -27.71 -7.24 -22.28
C MET A 1 -28.25 -6.69 -20.97
N ILE A 2 -27.39 -6.17 -20.13
CA ILE A 2 -27.72 -5.57 -18.83
C ILE A 2 -28.28 -4.17 -19.04
N THR A 3 -29.32 -3.85 -18.33
CA THR A 3 -30.05 -2.57 -18.41
C THR A 3 -30.04 -1.88 -17.04
N THR A 4 -30.40 -0.60 -16.99
CA THR A 4 -30.49 0.18 -15.74
C THR A 4 -31.36 -0.50 -14.68
N LYS A 5 -32.43 -1.19 -15.05
CA LYS A 5 -33.29 -1.90 -14.08
C LYS A 5 -32.59 -3.01 -13.32
N ASP A 6 -31.57 -3.62 -13.91
CA ASP A 6 -30.87 -4.76 -13.32
C ASP A 6 -29.95 -4.34 -12.18
N TRP A 7 -29.29 -3.18 -12.30
CA TRP A 7 -28.31 -2.72 -11.34
C TRP A 7 -28.77 -1.53 -10.47
N LEU A 8 -29.88 -0.86 -10.81
CA LEU A 8 -30.38 0.29 -10.06
C LEU A 8 -30.56 0.03 -8.54
N PRO A 9 -30.99 -1.15 -8.08
CA PRO A 9 -31.05 -1.45 -6.63
C PRO A 9 -29.70 -1.41 -5.91
N PHE A 10 -28.60 -1.48 -6.65
CA PHE A 10 -27.25 -1.45 -6.13
C PHE A 10 -26.61 -0.07 -6.17
N PHE A 11 -27.29 0.91 -6.79
CA PHE A 11 -26.77 2.28 -6.88
C PHE A 11 -26.77 2.93 -5.48
N PRO A 12 -25.68 3.60 -5.07
CA PRO A 12 -25.52 4.06 -3.70
C PRO A 12 -26.30 5.33 -3.34
N MET A 13 -26.91 5.98 -4.33
CA MET A 13 -27.66 7.23 -4.18
C MET A 13 -29.07 7.09 -4.72
N SER A 14 -29.91 8.14 -4.60
CA SER A 14 -31.32 8.09 -4.98
C SER A 14 -31.52 7.82 -6.48
N ASN A 15 -30.80 8.54 -7.32
CA ASN A 15 -30.91 8.41 -8.78
C ASN A 15 -29.54 8.59 -9.47
N PRO A 16 -29.23 7.76 -10.45
CA PRO A 16 -28.04 7.94 -11.27
C PRO A 16 -28.25 9.13 -12.23
N ARG A 17 -27.14 9.78 -12.58
CA ARG A 17 -27.10 10.76 -13.66
C ARG A 17 -26.99 10.03 -15.00
N PRO A 18 -27.43 10.62 -16.14
CA PRO A 18 -27.41 9.95 -17.45
C PRO A 18 -26.03 9.34 -17.80
N ARG A 19 -24.92 10.08 -17.60
CA ARG A 19 -23.58 9.59 -17.85
C ARG A 19 -23.14 8.44 -16.92
N GLN A 20 -23.67 8.38 -15.70
CA GLN A 20 -23.42 7.26 -14.80
C GLN A 20 -24.15 6.02 -15.30
N GLU A 21 -25.38 6.16 -15.78
CA GLU A 21 -26.17 5.08 -16.41
C GLU A 21 -25.42 4.48 -17.60
N GLU A 22 -24.98 5.35 -18.53
CA GLU A 22 -24.23 4.93 -19.71
C GLU A 22 -22.97 4.15 -19.33
N ALA A 23 -22.20 4.69 -18.38
CA ALA A 23 -20.95 4.07 -17.93
C ALA A 23 -21.17 2.72 -17.24
N ILE A 24 -22.18 2.61 -16.36
CA ILE A 24 -22.47 1.37 -15.65
C ILE A 24 -22.96 0.30 -16.65
N ASN A 25 -23.86 0.66 -17.56
CA ASN A 25 -24.33 -0.23 -18.61
C ASN A 25 -23.18 -0.71 -19.51
N PHE A 26 -22.30 0.20 -19.92
CA PHE A 26 -21.12 -0.14 -20.72
C PHE A 26 -20.21 -1.14 -19.99
N ILE A 27 -19.84 -0.85 -18.74
CA ILE A 27 -18.93 -1.69 -17.95
C ILE A 27 -19.53 -3.09 -17.73
N LEU A 28 -20.78 -3.15 -17.30
CA LEU A 28 -21.43 -4.42 -16.98
C LEU A 28 -21.67 -5.27 -18.23
N ASN A 29 -22.04 -4.67 -19.36
CA ASN A 29 -22.18 -5.40 -20.61
C ASN A 29 -20.84 -5.92 -21.14
N ALA A 30 -19.75 -5.15 -20.99
CA ALA A 30 -18.43 -5.62 -21.35
C ALA A 30 -18.00 -6.86 -20.54
N PHE A 31 -18.32 -6.92 -19.25
CA PHE A 31 -18.09 -8.11 -18.42
C PHE A 31 -18.97 -9.31 -18.85
N GLU A 32 -20.23 -9.08 -19.19
CA GLU A 32 -21.11 -10.10 -19.74
C GLU A 32 -20.58 -10.70 -21.07
N GLU A 33 -19.93 -9.87 -21.88
CA GLU A 33 -19.23 -10.28 -23.11
C GLU A 33 -17.91 -11.02 -22.84
N GLY A 34 -17.54 -11.23 -21.58
CA GLY A 34 -16.31 -11.93 -21.18
C GLY A 34 -15.06 -11.07 -21.19
N LYS A 35 -15.15 -9.75 -21.26
CA LYS A 35 -14.00 -8.85 -21.14
C LYS A 35 -13.46 -8.92 -19.71
N ARG A 36 -12.16 -9.10 -19.58
CA ARG A 36 -11.49 -9.13 -18.27
C ARG A 36 -11.09 -7.75 -17.77
N PHE A 37 -10.86 -6.82 -18.67
CA PHE A 37 -10.44 -5.44 -18.39
C PHE A 37 -11.38 -4.48 -19.09
N VAL A 38 -11.85 -3.48 -18.35
CA VAL A 38 -12.68 -2.41 -18.87
C VAL A 38 -12.08 -1.08 -18.45
N LEU A 39 -11.71 -0.26 -19.42
CA LEU A 39 -11.25 1.12 -19.20
C LEU A 39 -12.39 2.08 -19.54
N ALA A 40 -12.80 2.88 -18.56
CA ALA A 40 -13.84 3.89 -18.74
C ALA A 40 -13.25 5.28 -18.45
N GLU A 41 -13.13 6.11 -19.50
CA GLU A 41 -12.74 7.49 -19.37
C GLU A 41 -13.97 8.36 -19.10
N LEU A 42 -13.96 9.06 -17.97
CA LEU A 42 -15.10 9.83 -17.49
C LEU A 42 -14.65 11.20 -16.99
N PRO A 43 -15.40 12.29 -17.28
CA PRO A 43 -15.09 13.62 -16.78
C PRO A 43 -15.03 13.68 -15.26
N THR A 44 -14.29 14.65 -14.74
CA THR A 44 -14.32 15.00 -13.32
C THR A 44 -15.74 15.40 -12.88
N GLY A 45 -16.10 15.07 -11.63
CA GLY A 45 -17.42 15.43 -11.09
C GLY A 45 -18.58 14.54 -11.53
N VAL A 46 -18.38 13.58 -12.42
CA VAL A 46 -19.45 12.65 -12.85
C VAL A 46 -19.86 11.68 -11.73
N GLY A 47 -19.01 11.50 -10.72
CA GLY A 47 -19.25 10.55 -9.62
C GLY A 47 -18.74 9.13 -9.93
N LYS A 48 -17.50 9.02 -10.43
CA LYS A 48 -16.82 7.76 -10.75
C LYS A 48 -16.88 6.74 -9.62
N SER A 49 -16.72 7.21 -8.38
CA SER A 49 -16.77 6.34 -7.19
C SER A 49 -18.11 5.61 -7.04
N ALA A 50 -19.23 6.30 -7.30
CA ALA A 50 -20.57 5.68 -7.26
C ALA A 50 -20.73 4.64 -8.37
N ILE A 51 -20.15 4.86 -9.55
CA ILE A 51 -20.14 3.89 -10.65
C ILE A 51 -19.40 2.62 -10.21
N GLY A 52 -18.17 2.75 -9.72
CA GLY A 52 -17.37 1.61 -9.25
C GLY A 52 -18.06 0.83 -8.13
N VAL A 53 -18.66 1.53 -7.16
CA VAL A 53 -19.42 0.90 -6.06
C VAL A 53 -20.65 0.16 -6.58
N THR A 54 -21.36 0.72 -7.56
CA THR A 54 -22.53 0.05 -8.16
C THR A 54 -22.13 -1.24 -8.85
N VAL A 55 -21.09 -1.19 -9.70
CA VAL A 55 -20.57 -2.36 -10.41
C VAL A 55 -20.14 -3.44 -9.41
N ALA A 56 -19.40 -3.05 -8.36
CA ALA A 56 -18.93 -3.98 -7.34
C ALA A 56 -20.11 -4.67 -6.61
N ARG A 57 -21.11 -3.92 -6.18
CA ARG A 57 -22.28 -4.45 -5.48
C ARG A 57 -23.12 -5.34 -6.37
N TYR A 58 -23.33 -4.94 -7.62
CA TYR A 58 -24.07 -5.73 -8.60
C TYR A 58 -23.37 -7.08 -8.87
N LEU A 59 -22.10 -7.07 -9.19
CA LEU A 59 -21.33 -8.27 -9.46
C LEU A 59 -21.28 -9.19 -8.23
N ASN A 60 -21.05 -8.63 -7.04
CA ASN A 60 -21.02 -9.40 -5.82
C ASN A 60 -22.35 -10.13 -5.52
N ALA A 61 -23.48 -9.53 -5.90
CA ALA A 61 -24.80 -10.15 -5.74
C ALA A 61 -25.11 -11.22 -6.80
N LYS A 62 -24.45 -11.19 -7.95
CA LYS A 62 -24.72 -12.08 -9.09
C LYS A 62 -23.72 -13.23 -9.23
N LEU A 63 -22.50 -13.05 -8.75
CA LEU A 63 -21.50 -14.10 -8.82
C LEU A 63 -21.82 -15.23 -7.83
N PRO A 64 -21.71 -16.49 -8.25
CA PRO A 64 -21.84 -17.62 -7.35
C PRO A 64 -20.73 -17.56 -6.29
N VAL A 65 -21.04 -18.07 -5.10
CA VAL A 65 -20.02 -18.26 -4.06
C VAL A 65 -18.98 -19.24 -4.62
N ASP A 66 -17.74 -18.79 -4.67
CA ASP A 66 -16.64 -19.62 -5.15
C ASP A 66 -16.37 -20.77 -4.17
N GLN A 67 -16.68 -21.98 -4.60
CA GLN A 67 -16.45 -23.20 -3.81
C GLN A 67 -14.96 -23.65 -3.85
N THR A 68 -14.15 -23.08 -4.76
CA THR A 68 -12.73 -23.44 -4.87
C THR A 68 -11.85 -22.71 -3.86
N GLY A 69 -12.36 -21.66 -3.23
CA GLY A 69 -11.61 -20.80 -2.30
C GLY A 69 -10.54 -19.91 -2.98
N LEU A 70 -10.50 -19.90 -4.32
CA LEU A 70 -9.55 -19.06 -5.07
C LEU A 70 -9.96 -17.59 -5.06
N PHE A 71 -11.24 -17.31 -4.93
CA PHE A 71 -11.79 -15.97 -4.88
C PHE A 71 -12.59 -15.74 -3.60
N THR A 72 -12.37 -14.59 -3.00
CA THR A 72 -13.27 -14.09 -1.95
C THR A 72 -14.31 -13.19 -2.60
N PRO A 73 -15.62 -13.35 -2.30
CA PRO A 73 -16.65 -12.43 -2.78
C PRO A 73 -16.29 -10.98 -2.42
N GLY A 74 -16.52 -10.05 -3.35
CA GLY A 74 -16.29 -8.65 -3.11
C GLY A 74 -15.40 -7.96 -4.14
N ALA A 75 -15.01 -6.74 -3.81
CA ALA A 75 -14.19 -5.89 -4.66
C ALA A 75 -13.06 -5.20 -3.87
N TRP A 76 -11.92 -5.08 -4.50
CA TRP A 76 -10.85 -4.18 -4.08
C TRP A 76 -10.98 -2.85 -4.83
N PHE A 77 -10.82 -1.76 -4.09
CA PHE A 77 -10.73 -0.42 -4.64
C PHE A 77 -9.33 0.12 -4.36
N VAL A 78 -8.69 0.65 -5.39
CA VAL A 78 -7.35 1.21 -5.27
C VAL A 78 -7.34 2.64 -5.79
N THR A 79 -6.78 3.54 -5.00
CA THR A 79 -6.66 4.96 -5.30
C THR A 79 -5.20 5.40 -5.25
N THR A 80 -4.89 6.53 -5.87
CA THR A 80 -3.53 7.11 -5.85
C THR A 80 -3.25 7.87 -4.55
N GLN A 81 -4.27 8.45 -3.92
CA GLN A 81 -4.11 9.35 -2.78
C GLN A 81 -4.93 8.91 -1.57
N LYS A 82 -4.36 9.14 -0.38
CA LYS A 82 -5.04 8.85 0.90
C LYS A 82 -6.33 9.66 1.09
N ILE A 83 -6.41 10.86 0.53
CA ILE A 83 -7.61 11.70 0.62
C ILE A 83 -8.78 11.08 -0.15
N LEU A 84 -8.52 10.48 -1.31
CA LEU A 84 -9.54 9.74 -2.06
C LEU A 84 -9.99 8.49 -1.30
N GLN A 85 -9.06 7.79 -0.66
CA GLN A 85 -9.36 6.66 0.20
C GLN A 85 -10.30 7.06 1.37
N ASP A 86 -10.05 8.21 2.00
CA ASP A 86 -10.90 8.74 3.06
C ASP A 86 -12.28 9.15 2.52
N GLN A 87 -12.34 9.66 1.30
CA GLN A 87 -13.59 9.99 0.64
C GLN A 87 -14.43 8.73 0.38
N TYR A 88 -13.84 7.66 -0.15
CA TYR A 88 -14.56 6.38 -0.34
C TYR A 88 -15.12 5.85 0.98
N LEU A 89 -14.33 5.91 2.05
CA LEU A 89 -14.80 5.47 3.37
C LEU A 89 -15.96 6.33 3.85
N ARG A 90 -15.80 7.66 3.86
CA ARG A 90 -16.84 8.59 4.31
C ARG A 90 -18.15 8.43 3.54
N ASP A 91 -18.07 8.27 2.21
CA ASP A 91 -19.23 8.26 1.34
C ASP A 91 -19.94 6.89 1.30
N PHE A 92 -19.23 5.78 1.61
CA PHE A 92 -19.76 4.42 1.41
C PHE A 92 -19.55 3.47 2.61
N GLU A 93 -19.12 3.94 3.78
CA GLU A 93 -18.97 3.11 4.98
C GLU A 93 -20.27 2.45 5.40
N ASN A 94 -21.40 3.15 5.25
CA ASN A 94 -22.75 2.64 5.51
C ASN A 94 -23.18 1.52 4.55
N LEU A 95 -22.51 1.39 3.41
CA LEU A 95 -22.70 0.31 2.44
C LEU A 95 -21.68 -0.83 2.60
N GLY A 96 -20.90 -0.80 3.67
CA GLY A 96 -19.91 -1.84 3.97
C GLY A 96 -18.52 -1.59 3.42
N MET A 97 -18.22 -0.38 2.93
CA MET A 97 -16.86 -0.02 2.55
C MET A 97 -15.93 -0.07 3.76
N ARG A 98 -14.77 -0.68 3.62
CA ARG A 98 -13.71 -0.75 4.63
C ARG A 98 -12.41 -0.19 4.08
N SER A 99 -11.53 0.26 4.96
CA SER A 99 -10.29 0.91 4.54
C SER A 99 -9.14 0.55 5.46
N VAL A 100 -7.96 0.41 4.87
CA VAL A 100 -6.71 0.28 5.62
C VAL A 100 -5.62 1.16 5.01
N LYS A 101 -4.85 1.80 5.87
CA LYS A 101 -3.63 2.55 5.55
C LYS A 101 -2.43 1.83 6.17
N SER A 102 -1.20 2.29 5.88
CA SER A 102 0.00 1.78 6.57
C SER A 102 -0.08 2.03 8.09
N SER A 103 0.58 1.20 8.87
CA SER A 103 0.60 1.27 10.35
C SER A 103 1.06 2.62 10.89
N SER A 104 1.87 3.36 10.13
CA SER A 104 2.30 4.72 10.46
C SER A 104 1.16 5.75 10.52
N ASN A 105 -0.01 5.46 9.91
CA ASN A 105 -1.17 6.34 9.92
C ASN A 105 -2.11 6.12 11.14
N TYR A 106 -1.77 5.19 12.02
CA TYR A 106 -2.56 4.88 13.22
C TYR A 106 -1.76 5.23 14.47
N GLY A 107 -2.33 6.02 15.37
CA GLY A 107 -1.75 6.26 16.69
C GLY A 107 -1.88 5.02 17.59
N CYS A 108 -0.88 4.78 18.42
CA CYS A 108 -0.99 3.71 19.40
C CYS A 108 -1.96 4.09 20.52
N THR A 109 -2.90 3.18 20.84
CA THR A 109 -3.90 3.39 21.89
C THR A 109 -3.46 2.85 23.25
N TYR A 110 -2.28 2.25 23.36
CA TYR A 110 -1.74 1.81 24.63
C TYR A 110 -1.21 3.00 25.43
N PRO A 111 -1.62 3.20 26.70
CA PRO A 111 -1.35 4.45 27.43
C PRO A 111 0.12 4.84 27.49
N GLN A 112 1.03 3.87 27.70
CA GLN A 112 2.47 4.09 27.79
C GLN A 112 3.13 4.37 26.41
N GLN A 113 2.39 4.18 25.32
CA GLN A 113 2.82 4.44 23.96
C GLN A 113 2.03 5.58 23.32
N LYS A 114 1.31 6.36 24.09
CA LYS A 114 0.55 7.52 23.63
C LYS A 114 1.51 8.52 22.97
N GLY A 115 1.17 8.92 21.74
CA GLY A 115 2.01 9.81 20.92
C GLY A 115 2.90 9.08 19.91
N HIS A 116 3.04 7.75 20.01
CA HIS A 116 3.72 6.94 19.00
C HIS A 116 2.72 6.44 17.95
N THR A 117 3.21 6.20 16.73
CA THR A 117 2.44 5.48 15.71
C THR A 117 2.40 3.98 16.03
N CYS A 118 1.45 3.26 15.40
CA CYS A 118 1.40 1.82 15.51
C CYS A 118 2.68 1.15 14.98
N GLU A 119 3.28 1.69 13.91
CA GLU A 119 4.55 1.24 13.36
C GLU A 119 5.69 1.29 14.39
N GLN A 120 5.85 2.44 15.06
CA GLN A 120 6.84 2.63 16.11
C GLN A 120 6.61 1.68 17.30
N SER A 121 5.36 1.55 17.72
CA SER A 121 5.00 0.71 18.85
C SER A 121 5.15 -0.78 18.57
N GLN A 122 5.01 -1.22 17.32
CA GLN A 122 5.23 -2.62 16.94
C GLN A 122 6.67 -3.08 17.14
N GLN A 123 7.66 -2.18 17.10
CA GLN A 123 9.05 -2.55 17.40
C GLN A 123 9.19 -3.07 18.84
N LEU A 124 8.42 -2.52 19.76
CA LEU A 124 8.42 -2.95 21.15
C LEU A 124 7.87 -4.37 21.36
N LEU A 125 7.06 -4.88 20.41
CA LEU A 125 6.55 -6.26 20.49
C LEU A 125 7.65 -7.31 20.37
N LYS A 126 8.78 -6.98 19.72
CA LYS A 126 9.92 -7.92 19.60
C LYS A 126 10.54 -8.30 20.95
N THR A 127 10.36 -7.45 21.96
CA THR A 127 10.93 -7.65 23.31
C THR A 127 9.86 -7.73 24.39
N ALA A 128 8.58 -7.63 24.03
CA ALA A 128 7.49 -7.69 24.98
C ALA A 128 7.19 -9.16 25.34
N ASP A 129 6.96 -9.39 26.61
CA ASP A 129 6.41 -10.66 27.11
C ASP A 129 4.98 -10.85 26.54
N GLU A 130 4.68 -12.05 26.07
CA GLU A 130 3.36 -12.39 25.50
C GLU A 130 2.23 -12.21 26.52
N ASP A 131 2.53 -12.38 27.82
CA ASP A 131 1.58 -12.15 28.90
C ASP A 131 1.42 -10.69 29.30
N SER A 132 2.26 -9.80 28.78
CA SER A 132 2.20 -8.38 29.10
C SER A 132 0.88 -7.73 28.63
N PRO A 133 0.34 -6.75 29.39
CA PRO A 133 -0.84 -5.99 28.96
C PRO A 133 -0.66 -5.30 27.60
N PHE A 134 0.57 -4.88 27.27
CA PHE A 134 0.90 -4.27 25.98
C PHE A 134 0.75 -5.27 24.83
N TYR A 135 1.33 -6.47 24.96
CA TYR A 135 1.24 -7.52 23.95
C TYR A 135 -0.23 -7.90 23.71
N LYS A 136 -0.98 -8.19 24.79
CA LYS A 136 -2.41 -8.52 24.73
C LYS A 136 -3.23 -7.41 24.05
N LYS A 137 -3.01 -6.15 24.43
CA LYS A 137 -3.67 -4.99 23.80
C LYS A 137 -3.34 -4.90 22.31
N CYS A 138 -2.07 -5.04 21.94
CA CYS A 138 -1.63 -4.97 20.57
C CYS A 138 -2.16 -6.10 19.70
N PHE A 139 -2.31 -7.31 20.27
CA PHE A 139 -2.75 -8.48 19.53
C PHE A 139 -4.28 -8.52 19.36
N PHE A 140 -5.04 -8.19 20.40
CA PHE A 140 -6.50 -8.38 20.42
C PHE A 140 -7.29 -7.09 20.18
N ASN A 141 -6.80 -5.93 20.61
CA ASN A 141 -7.54 -4.68 20.67
C ASN A 141 -6.82 -3.51 19.97
N CYS A 142 -5.92 -3.78 19.02
CA CYS A 142 -5.23 -2.75 18.27
C CYS A 142 -6.12 -2.23 17.14
N ILE A 143 -6.31 -0.92 17.06
CA ILE A 143 -7.13 -0.26 16.03
C ILE A 143 -6.60 -0.54 14.61
N TYR A 144 -5.28 -0.57 14.42
CA TYR A 144 -4.68 -0.92 13.13
C TYR A 144 -4.97 -2.37 12.74
N ARG A 145 -4.81 -3.31 13.67
CA ARG A 145 -5.08 -4.73 13.39
C ARG A 145 -6.56 -4.97 13.14
N GLN A 146 -7.44 -4.25 13.84
CA GLN A 146 -8.87 -4.29 13.58
C GLN A 146 -9.17 -3.76 12.17
N ALA A 147 -8.69 -2.56 11.83
CA ALA A 147 -8.86 -1.99 10.49
C ALA A 147 -8.34 -2.93 9.39
N LYS A 148 -7.22 -3.63 9.63
CA LYS A 148 -6.66 -4.60 8.69
C LYS A 148 -7.55 -5.84 8.54
N ARG A 149 -8.12 -6.36 9.62
CA ARG A 149 -9.10 -7.47 9.55
C ARG A 149 -10.35 -7.04 8.79
N ASP A 150 -10.95 -5.92 9.18
CA ASP A 150 -12.15 -5.40 8.55
C ASP A 150 -11.95 -5.14 7.05
N PHE A 151 -10.75 -4.68 6.67
CA PHE A 151 -10.37 -4.49 5.27
C PHE A 151 -10.27 -5.82 4.51
N ILE A 152 -9.65 -6.84 5.09
CA ILE A 152 -9.49 -8.14 4.43
C ILE A 152 -10.83 -8.89 4.34
N GLU A 153 -11.65 -8.83 5.38
CA GLU A 153 -12.92 -9.55 5.49
C GLU A 153 -14.09 -8.80 4.83
N GLY A 154 -13.98 -7.48 4.67
CA GLY A 154 -15.02 -6.65 4.09
C GLY A 154 -15.28 -6.97 2.62
N GLN A 155 -16.52 -6.90 2.16
CA GLN A 155 -16.89 -7.15 0.77
C GLN A 155 -16.46 -6.05 -0.21
N MET A 156 -16.33 -4.83 0.27
CA MET A 156 -15.80 -3.69 -0.47
C MET A 156 -14.71 -3.04 0.37
N SER A 157 -13.51 -2.98 -0.16
CA SER A 157 -12.37 -2.50 0.61
C SER A 157 -11.48 -1.61 -0.23
N VAL A 158 -11.17 -0.42 0.29
CA VAL A 158 -10.37 0.60 -0.39
C VAL A 158 -9.00 0.77 0.26
N THR A 159 -7.97 0.84 -0.57
CA THR A 159 -6.61 1.17 -0.16
C THR A 159 -5.90 1.99 -1.24
N ASN A 160 -4.63 2.34 -1.00
CA ASN A 160 -3.81 3.04 -2.00
C ASN A 160 -2.82 2.09 -2.68
N PHE A 161 -2.29 2.53 -3.83
CA PHE A 161 -1.32 1.75 -4.60
C PHE A 161 -0.12 1.26 -3.80
N PRO A 162 0.60 2.10 -3.02
CA PRO A 162 1.74 1.63 -2.24
C PRO A 162 1.39 0.50 -1.27
N TYR A 163 0.21 0.57 -0.62
CA TYR A 163 -0.24 -0.52 0.27
C TYR A 163 -0.54 -1.80 -0.51
N MET A 164 -1.28 -1.70 -1.62
CA MET A 164 -1.62 -2.85 -2.45
C MET A 164 -0.36 -3.52 -3.01
N LEU A 165 0.55 -2.74 -3.58
CA LEU A 165 1.81 -3.26 -4.13
C LEU A 165 2.68 -3.91 -3.06
N THR A 166 2.75 -3.31 -1.87
CA THR A 166 3.47 -3.89 -0.72
C THR A 166 2.82 -5.21 -0.28
N ASP A 167 1.48 -5.28 -0.19
CA ASP A 167 0.81 -6.52 0.19
C ASP A 167 1.00 -7.61 -0.87
N ALA A 168 0.84 -7.27 -2.15
CA ALA A 168 0.99 -8.21 -3.26
C ALA A 168 2.40 -8.83 -3.31
N ASN A 169 3.44 -8.05 -3.02
CA ASN A 169 4.82 -8.53 -3.09
C ASN A 169 5.28 -9.24 -1.81
N TYR A 170 4.84 -8.79 -0.63
CA TYR A 170 5.41 -9.25 0.64
C TYR A 170 4.44 -10.04 1.52
N SER A 171 3.26 -9.51 1.81
CA SER A 171 2.38 -10.14 2.80
C SER A 171 1.34 -11.08 2.19
N LYS A 172 0.98 -10.88 0.94
CA LYS A 172 0.04 -11.72 0.14
C LYS A 172 -1.28 -12.01 0.88
N LYS A 173 -1.77 -11.04 1.64
CA LYS A 173 -3.03 -11.18 2.41
C LYS A 173 -4.25 -10.73 1.63
N MET A 174 -4.06 -9.88 0.62
CA MET A 174 -5.09 -9.52 -0.33
C MET A 174 -5.28 -10.68 -1.31
N THR A 175 -6.25 -11.53 -1.03
CA THR A 175 -6.63 -12.63 -1.93
C THR A 175 -7.33 -12.13 -3.18
N GLY A 176 -7.46 -12.99 -4.20
CA GLY A 176 -8.24 -12.68 -5.40
C GLY A 176 -9.68 -12.35 -5.04
N ARG A 177 -10.24 -11.31 -5.66
CA ARG A 177 -11.66 -10.95 -5.59
C ARG A 177 -12.26 -10.86 -6.97
N ALA A 178 -13.59 -10.84 -7.02
CA ALA A 178 -14.34 -10.77 -8.27
C ALA A 178 -14.03 -9.50 -9.08
N LEU A 179 -13.72 -8.40 -8.42
CA LEU A 179 -13.47 -7.11 -9.06
C LEU A 179 -12.31 -6.36 -8.40
N LEU A 180 -11.48 -5.73 -9.24
CA LEU A 180 -10.53 -4.70 -8.86
C LEU A 180 -10.96 -3.40 -9.56
N VAL A 181 -11.29 -2.37 -8.78
CA VAL A 181 -11.58 -1.03 -9.25
C VAL A 181 -10.35 -0.16 -9.01
N ILE A 182 -9.81 0.40 -10.08
CA ILE A 182 -8.66 1.31 -10.01
C ILE A 182 -9.17 2.70 -10.36
N ASP A 183 -9.20 3.58 -9.38
CA ASP A 183 -9.55 4.99 -9.57
C ASP A 183 -8.31 5.78 -10.02
N GLU A 184 -8.52 6.73 -10.95
CA GLU A 184 -7.44 7.49 -11.59
C GLU A 184 -6.38 6.58 -12.25
N ALA A 185 -6.85 5.58 -13.01
CA ALA A 185 -6.02 4.53 -13.62
C ALA A 185 -4.90 5.05 -14.55
N HIS A 186 -5.01 6.29 -15.03
CA HIS A 186 -3.96 6.94 -15.81
C HIS A 186 -2.64 7.14 -15.03
N ASN A 187 -2.68 7.01 -13.71
CA ASN A 187 -1.48 7.10 -12.86
C ASN A 187 -0.81 5.75 -12.57
N ILE A 188 -1.34 4.64 -13.06
CA ILE A 188 -0.82 3.29 -12.73
C ILE A 188 0.66 3.17 -13.03
N GLU A 189 1.09 3.59 -14.22
CA GLU A 189 2.48 3.50 -14.66
C GLU A 189 3.40 4.24 -13.69
N ASN A 190 3.06 5.47 -13.33
CA ASN A 190 3.82 6.27 -12.37
C ASN A 190 3.85 5.63 -10.97
N GLU A 191 2.74 5.07 -10.49
CA GLU A 191 2.68 4.43 -9.18
C GLU A 191 3.50 3.13 -9.12
N VAL A 192 3.45 2.33 -10.18
CA VAL A 192 4.27 1.12 -10.29
C VAL A 192 5.74 1.50 -10.46
N GLY A 193 6.06 2.47 -11.32
CA GLY A 193 7.42 2.98 -11.49
C GLY A 193 8.03 3.42 -10.16
N ARG A 194 7.35 4.27 -9.41
CA ARG A 194 7.81 4.72 -8.07
C ARG A 194 7.97 3.58 -7.06
N PHE A 195 7.17 2.53 -7.20
CA PHE A 195 7.28 1.38 -6.29
C PHE A 195 8.55 0.59 -6.53
N VAL A 196 8.92 0.37 -7.78
CA VAL A 196 10.13 -0.39 -8.16
C VAL A 196 11.39 0.48 -8.21
N GLU A 197 11.26 1.78 -8.43
CA GLU A 197 12.37 2.72 -8.52
C GLU A 197 13.29 2.67 -7.32
N VAL A 198 14.59 2.63 -7.58
CA VAL A 198 15.65 2.81 -6.58
C VAL A 198 16.26 4.19 -6.75
N SER A 199 15.95 5.09 -5.82
CA SER A 199 16.47 6.45 -5.81
C SER A 199 17.53 6.59 -4.71
N ILE A 200 18.72 7.11 -5.06
CA ILE A 200 19.84 7.29 -4.14
C ILE A 200 20.20 8.78 -4.12
N ALA A 201 19.77 9.48 -3.09
CA ALA A 201 20.17 10.86 -2.87
C ALA A 201 21.60 10.95 -2.30
N GLU A 202 22.42 11.86 -2.82
CA GLU A 202 23.81 12.00 -2.40
C GLU A 202 23.97 12.23 -0.89
N ARG A 203 23.17 13.15 -0.32
CA ARG A 203 23.17 13.40 1.13
C ARG A 203 22.90 12.15 1.95
N PHE A 204 21.98 11.31 1.47
CA PHE A 204 21.66 10.04 2.13
C PHE A 204 22.80 9.05 1.98
N ALA A 205 23.34 8.87 0.77
CA ALA A 205 24.51 8.02 0.52
C ALA A 205 25.70 8.40 1.42
N GLN A 206 26.05 9.68 1.47
CA GLN A 206 27.11 10.19 2.35
C GLN A 206 26.85 9.93 3.83
N SER A 207 25.59 10.08 4.28
CA SER A 207 25.24 9.85 5.69
C SER A 207 25.39 8.38 6.10
N VAL A 208 25.04 7.46 5.21
CA VAL A 208 25.03 6.00 5.43
C VAL A 208 26.40 5.38 5.16
N THR A 209 27.00 5.69 4.00
CA THR A 209 28.22 5.02 3.53
C THR A 209 29.49 5.82 3.78
N LYS A 210 29.38 7.11 4.14
CA LYS A 210 30.48 8.07 4.22
C LYS A 210 31.21 8.29 2.88
N LEU A 211 30.58 7.92 1.78
CA LEU A 211 31.11 8.04 0.42
C LEU A 211 30.25 9.00 -0.39
N SER A 212 30.88 9.75 -1.30
CA SER A 212 30.16 10.47 -2.34
C SER A 212 29.77 9.52 -3.46
N ILE A 213 28.68 9.81 -4.16
CA ILE A 213 28.32 9.08 -5.37
C ILE A 213 29.36 9.44 -6.45
N PRO A 214 30.02 8.45 -7.08
CA PRO A 214 30.97 8.74 -8.16
C PRO A 214 30.24 9.25 -9.42
N ASP A 215 31.00 9.82 -10.36
CA ASP A 215 30.48 10.19 -11.69
C ASP A 215 30.16 8.90 -12.48
N LEU A 216 28.93 8.44 -12.36
CA LEU A 216 28.43 7.25 -13.04
C LEU A 216 27.89 7.67 -14.41
N ARG A 217 28.42 7.08 -15.50
CA ARG A 217 28.09 7.45 -16.87
C ARG A 217 27.30 6.40 -17.62
N SER A 218 27.07 5.26 -17.02
CA SER A 218 26.29 4.18 -17.61
C SER A 218 25.53 3.40 -16.55
N GLU A 219 24.50 2.75 -17.00
CA GLU A 219 23.69 1.83 -16.18
C GLU A 219 24.53 0.73 -15.55
N GLN A 220 25.46 0.14 -16.31
CA GLN A 220 26.35 -0.89 -15.79
C GLN A 220 27.26 -0.36 -14.66
N GLN A 221 27.80 0.85 -14.80
CA GLN A 221 28.59 1.46 -13.75
C GLN A 221 27.75 1.73 -12.50
N ALA A 222 26.51 2.16 -12.67
CA ALA A 222 25.59 2.36 -11.56
C ALA A 222 25.27 1.03 -10.85
N HIS A 223 24.96 -0.03 -11.62
CA HIS A 223 24.74 -1.36 -11.09
C HIS A 223 25.94 -1.86 -10.29
N ASP A 224 27.14 -1.85 -10.89
CA ASP A 224 28.37 -2.35 -10.25
C ASP A 224 28.70 -1.58 -8.97
N TRP A 225 28.51 -0.27 -8.98
CA TRP A 225 28.71 0.54 -7.78
C TRP A 225 27.69 0.22 -6.68
N ILE A 226 26.43 0.01 -7.05
CA ILE A 226 25.37 -0.38 -6.11
C ILE A 226 25.70 -1.76 -5.51
N GLU A 227 26.03 -2.73 -6.35
CA GLU A 227 26.29 -4.12 -5.92
C GLU A 227 27.54 -4.22 -5.04
N GLN A 228 28.63 -3.63 -5.48
CA GLN A 228 29.95 -3.87 -4.85
C GLN A 228 30.24 -2.93 -3.69
N ILE A 229 29.65 -1.73 -3.67
CA ILE A 229 30.01 -0.69 -2.71
C ILE A 229 28.82 -0.23 -1.89
N TYR A 230 27.74 0.21 -2.54
CA TYR A 230 26.67 0.91 -1.83
C TYR A 230 25.78 -0.04 -1.02
N CYS A 231 25.28 -1.09 -1.63
CA CYS A 231 24.38 -2.06 -0.97
C CYS A 231 25.05 -2.75 0.24
N PRO A 232 26.30 -3.23 0.17
CA PRO A 232 27.01 -3.77 1.34
C PRO A 232 27.11 -2.78 2.51
N LYS A 233 27.36 -1.50 2.21
CA LYS A 233 27.42 -0.43 3.24
C LYS A 233 26.06 -0.12 3.86
N VAL A 234 25.00 -0.16 3.06
CA VAL A 234 23.62 -0.01 3.57
C VAL A 234 23.26 -1.17 4.49
N ILE A 235 23.64 -2.39 4.14
CA ILE A 235 23.44 -3.58 4.98
C ILE A 235 24.18 -3.44 6.32
N GLU A 236 25.49 -3.08 6.27
CA GLU A 236 26.29 -2.86 7.46
C GLU A 236 25.65 -1.80 8.41
N HIS A 237 25.15 -0.72 7.82
CA HIS A 237 24.50 0.34 8.58
C HIS A 237 23.14 -0.09 9.17
N CYS A 238 22.35 -0.89 8.42
CA CYS A 238 21.13 -1.50 8.94
C CYS A 238 21.41 -2.38 10.17
N ASP A 239 22.42 -3.24 10.09
CA ASP A 239 22.79 -4.15 11.18
C ASP A 239 23.28 -3.36 12.41
N HIS A 240 24.00 -2.26 12.21
CA HIS A 240 24.40 -1.38 13.29
C HIS A 240 23.20 -0.70 13.95
N MET A 241 22.26 -0.17 13.17
CA MET A 241 21.05 0.46 13.69
C MET A 241 20.16 -0.54 14.42
N GLU A 242 20.05 -1.77 13.92
CA GLU A 242 19.29 -2.82 14.60
C GLU A 242 19.86 -3.15 15.98
N LYS A 243 21.18 -3.25 16.09
CA LYS A 243 21.87 -3.42 17.39
C LYS A 243 21.60 -2.25 18.33
N THR A 244 21.60 -1.03 17.81
CA THR A 244 21.31 0.19 18.58
C THR A 244 19.87 0.19 19.09
N ILE A 245 18.89 -0.14 18.25
CA ILE A 245 17.49 -0.27 18.64
C ILE A 245 17.31 -1.34 19.70
N ASN A 246 17.92 -2.51 19.51
CA ASN A 246 17.86 -3.60 20.48
C ASN A 246 18.47 -3.22 21.84
N LYS A 247 19.51 -2.37 21.84
CA LYS A 247 20.11 -1.82 23.08
C LYS A 247 19.15 -0.84 23.74
N LEU A 248 18.56 0.11 22.98
CA LEU A 248 17.57 1.05 23.52
C LEU A 248 16.33 0.36 24.08
N LEU A 249 15.89 -0.74 23.48
CA LEU A 249 14.74 -1.53 23.97
C LEU A 249 15.04 -2.25 25.29
N LYS A 250 16.32 -2.67 25.52
CA LYS A 250 16.75 -3.30 26.77
C LYS A 250 16.90 -2.28 27.89
N ASP A 251 17.30 -1.06 27.57
CA ASP A 251 17.49 0.03 28.52
C ASP A 251 16.18 0.77 28.76
N LYS A 252 15.37 0.23 29.70
CA LYS A 252 13.99 0.68 30.01
C LYS A 252 13.89 2.16 30.44
N GLY A 253 14.99 2.87 30.61
CA GLY A 253 15.02 4.24 31.15
C GLY A 253 15.06 5.36 30.09
N ASN A 254 15.44 5.11 28.84
CA ASN A 254 15.71 6.17 27.87
C ASN A 254 15.04 5.93 26.51
N LEU A 255 13.70 5.97 26.49
CA LEU A 255 12.91 5.80 25.27
C LEU A 255 12.71 7.11 24.48
N LYS A 256 13.34 8.23 24.86
CA LYS A 256 13.14 9.52 24.19
C LYS A 256 13.56 9.49 22.70
N ASP A 257 14.68 8.86 22.41
CA ASP A 257 15.24 8.82 21.06
C ASP A 257 14.70 7.66 20.23
N PHE A 258 14.02 6.72 20.88
CA PHE A 258 13.48 5.52 20.22
C PHE A 258 12.58 5.83 19.00
N PRO A 259 11.64 6.79 19.02
CA PRO A 259 10.79 7.07 17.86
C PRO A 259 11.59 7.56 16.65
N VAL A 260 12.61 8.38 16.89
CA VAL A 260 13.45 8.93 15.82
C VAL A 260 14.32 7.84 15.21
N VAL A 261 15.02 7.08 16.05
CA VAL A 261 15.90 5.99 15.60
C VAL A 261 15.10 4.88 14.92
N SER A 262 13.93 4.53 15.45
CA SER A 262 13.03 3.54 14.85
C SER A 262 12.56 3.98 13.47
N ARG A 263 12.18 5.25 13.28
CA ARG A 263 11.78 5.79 11.98
C ARG A 263 12.92 5.76 10.98
N GLN A 264 14.12 6.18 11.39
CA GLN A 264 15.31 6.14 10.52
C GLN A 264 15.63 4.71 10.10
N PHE A 265 15.55 3.77 11.02
CA PHE A 265 15.76 2.35 10.74
C PHE A 265 14.75 1.78 9.74
N GLU A 266 13.46 2.08 9.89
CA GLU A 266 12.46 1.60 8.94
C GLU A 266 12.65 2.17 7.54
N LEU A 267 13.04 3.45 7.42
CA LEU A 267 13.40 4.05 6.12
C LEU A 267 14.61 3.35 5.49
N LEU A 268 15.65 3.13 6.28
CA LEU A 268 16.86 2.46 5.82
C LEU A 268 16.60 0.99 5.43
N LYS A 269 15.80 0.29 6.22
CA LYS A 269 15.38 -1.09 5.92
C LYS A 269 14.56 -1.16 4.62
N GLY A 270 13.64 -0.23 4.42
CA GLY A 270 12.90 -0.13 3.16
C GLY A 270 13.81 0.12 1.96
N HIS A 271 14.81 1.00 2.12
CA HIS A 271 15.80 1.26 1.09
C HIS A 271 16.67 0.03 0.79
N ARG A 272 17.17 -0.66 1.83
CA ARG A 272 17.88 -1.94 1.69
C ARG A 272 17.07 -2.95 0.88
N THR A 273 15.80 -3.15 1.24
CA THR A 273 14.92 -4.10 0.54
C THR A 273 14.79 -3.77 -0.95
N LYS A 274 14.65 -2.48 -1.30
CA LYS A 274 14.59 -2.05 -2.70
C LYS A 274 15.90 -2.32 -3.44
N LEU A 275 17.05 -2.09 -2.80
CA LEU A 275 18.37 -2.38 -3.38
C LEU A 275 18.55 -3.88 -3.63
N GLU A 276 18.23 -4.71 -2.64
CA GLU A 276 18.31 -6.18 -2.77
C GLU A 276 17.40 -6.67 -3.91
N GLN A 277 16.16 -6.18 -3.99
CA GLN A 277 15.25 -6.51 -5.09
C GLN A 277 15.72 -6.02 -6.45
N PHE A 278 16.32 -4.84 -6.53
CA PHE A 278 16.94 -4.34 -7.74
C PHE A 278 18.03 -5.29 -8.22
N LEU A 279 18.96 -5.65 -7.34
CA LEU A 279 20.08 -6.54 -7.68
C LEU A 279 19.61 -7.94 -8.08
N ASP A 280 18.61 -8.49 -7.38
CA ASP A 280 18.04 -9.81 -7.67
C ASP A 280 17.30 -9.88 -9.04
N ASN A 281 16.76 -8.74 -9.51
CA ASN A 281 15.94 -8.68 -10.73
C ASN A 281 16.58 -7.85 -11.84
N TYR A 282 17.83 -7.44 -11.68
CA TYR A 282 18.50 -6.60 -12.66
C TYR A 282 18.69 -7.33 -13.99
N SER A 283 18.32 -6.65 -15.07
CA SER A 283 18.73 -7.00 -16.42
C SER A 283 18.80 -5.69 -17.25
N GLN A 284 19.76 -5.59 -18.15
CA GLN A 284 19.96 -4.39 -18.97
C GLN A 284 18.72 -3.95 -19.77
N ASP A 285 17.84 -4.89 -20.09
CA ASP A 285 16.63 -4.61 -20.86
C ASP A 285 15.46 -4.07 -20.01
N ASN A 286 15.53 -4.19 -18.68
CA ASN A 286 14.41 -3.91 -17.78
C ASN A 286 14.63 -2.69 -16.88
N TRP A 287 15.83 -2.10 -16.88
CA TRP A 287 16.17 -0.97 -16.04
C TRP A 287 16.72 0.18 -16.86
N ALA A 288 16.46 1.38 -16.42
CA ALA A 288 17.03 2.60 -16.96
C ALA A 288 17.72 3.38 -15.84
N TYR A 289 18.87 3.93 -16.13
CA TYR A 289 19.63 4.78 -15.25
C TYR A 289 19.46 6.25 -15.63
N GLU A 290 19.19 7.08 -14.64
CA GLU A 290 19.12 8.52 -14.78
C GLU A 290 19.84 9.20 -13.62
N MET A 291 20.73 10.14 -13.94
CA MET A 291 21.31 11.03 -12.95
C MET A 291 20.54 12.34 -12.97
N ILE A 292 19.89 12.65 -11.86
CA ILE A 292 19.12 13.88 -11.70
C ILE A 292 19.99 14.87 -10.93
N GLU A 293 20.39 15.96 -11.60
CA GLU A 293 21.03 17.10 -10.92
C GLU A 293 19.98 17.74 -10.01
N GLY A 294 20.23 17.69 -8.69
CA GLY A 294 19.36 18.36 -7.73
C GLY A 294 19.52 19.86 -7.85
N ASP A 295 18.44 20.60 -7.87
CA ASP A 295 18.46 22.03 -7.59
C ASP A 295 19.07 22.25 -6.19
N GLU A 296 20.11 23.09 -6.09
CA GLU A 296 20.82 23.46 -4.85
C GLU A 296 19.91 24.16 -3.83
#